data_39e7eb71bd4133a115b86a81feaac63e
#
_entry.id   39e7eb71bd4133a115b86a81feaac63e
#
_cell.length_a   1.000
_cell.length_b   1.000
_cell.length_c   1.000
_cell.angle_alpha   90.00
_cell.angle_beta   90.00
_cell.angle_gamma   90.00
#
_symmetry.space_group_name_H-M   'P 1'
#
loop_
_entity.id
_entity.type
_entity.pdbx_description
1 polymer ?
#
loop_
_entity_poly.entity_id
_entity_poly.type
_entity_poly.pdbx_seq_one_letter_code
_entity_poly.pdbx_strand_id
1 'polypeptide(L)'
;MSSITRNNFSIHSNLKGNLLKTEYQKDGIVYFVKSGRLQVRDFPEKWGIEPVIEVLCYEIGKLMGLNVAEQILIGMEGIRYGKNFRTLVCSSPDFRNGKTLIYLASLYAEDESNIDFEKLCRNTDCGNDLINLLAFDLIIMNEDRHNSNVGFLMSDNG
;
A
#
# COMPACT_ATOMS: atom_id res chain seq x y z
N MET A 1 18.77 8.00 -10.39
CA MET A 1 17.48 7.31 -10.42
C MET A 1 17.72 5.90 -10.92
N SER A 2 17.46 4.88 -10.12
CA SER A 2 17.53 3.48 -10.56
C SER A 2 16.28 3.19 -11.39
N SER A 3 16.45 2.80 -12.67
CA SER A 3 15.36 2.34 -13.53
C SER A 3 15.18 0.82 -13.33
N ILE A 4 13.96 0.39 -13.11
CA ILE A 4 13.62 -1.03 -13.11
C ILE A 4 13.19 -1.39 -14.53
N THR A 5 13.94 -2.28 -15.19
CA THR A 5 13.64 -2.76 -16.53
C THR A 5 12.68 -3.95 -16.50
N ARG A 6 11.93 -4.12 -17.58
CA ARG A 6 10.81 -5.03 -17.82
C ARG A 6 11.02 -6.52 -17.44
N ASN A 7 12.25 -6.99 -17.34
CA ASN A 7 12.56 -8.42 -17.17
C ASN A 7 12.27 -9.00 -15.77
N ASN A 8 11.87 -8.14 -14.81
CA ASN A 8 11.66 -8.54 -13.42
C ASN A 8 10.19 -8.43 -12.97
N PHE A 9 9.24 -8.19 -13.89
CA PHE A 9 7.84 -8.00 -13.55
C PHE A 9 6.97 -9.15 -14.03
N SER A 10 6.45 -9.95 -13.13
CA SER A 10 5.24 -10.74 -13.37
C SER A 10 4.04 -9.84 -13.04
N ILE A 11 3.29 -9.43 -14.07
CA ILE A 11 2.06 -8.66 -13.87
C ILE A 11 0.98 -9.66 -13.44
N HIS A 12 0.72 -9.78 -12.15
CA HIS A 12 -0.48 -10.46 -11.68
C HIS A 12 -1.68 -9.53 -11.86
N SER A 13 -2.40 -9.71 -12.98
CA SER A 13 -3.54 -8.88 -13.40
C SER A 13 -4.82 -9.05 -12.56
N ASN A 14 -4.80 -9.81 -11.47
CA ASN A 14 -5.99 -10.16 -10.69
C ASN A 14 -6.33 -9.19 -9.54
N LEU A 15 -5.59 -8.10 -9.39
CA LEU A 15 -5.88 -7.10 -8.38
C LEU A 15 -6.91 -6.10 -8.91
N LYS A 16 -8.09 -6.03 -8.26
CA LYS A 16 -9.16 -5.08 -8.58
C LYS A 16 -8.63 -3.64 -8.61
N GLY A 17 -8.97 -2.88 -9.64
CA GLY A 17 -8.71 -1.45 -9.78
C GLY A 17 -7.84 -1.07 -10.98
N ASN A 18 -7.78 0.24 -11.27
CA ASN A 18 -7.04 0.81 -12.39
C ASN A 18 -5.53 1.02 -12.12
N LEU A 19 -5.03 0.56 -10.96
CA LEU A 19 -3.64 0.64 -10.59
C LEU A 19 -2.88 -0.59 -11.08
N LEU A 20 -1.67 -0.39 -11.62
CA LEU A 20 -0.74 -1.49 -11.77
C LEU A 20 -0.14 -1.81 -10.40
N LYS A 21 -0.23 -3.07 -10.02
CA LYS A 21 0.42 -3.61 -8.82
C LYS A 21 1.28 -4.78 -9.25
N THR A 22 2.49 -4.84 -8.73
CA THR A 22 3.42 -5.94 -9.03
C THR A 22 4.38 -6.12 -7.86
N GLU A 23 5.10 -7.22 -7.88
CA GLU A 23 6.15 -7.53 -6.93
C GLU A 23 7.45 -7.76 -7.68
N TYR A 24 8.57 -7.43 -7.06
CA TYR A 24 9.88 -7.84 -7.52
C TYR A 24 10.76 -8.18 -6.32
N GLN A 25 11.78 -9.01 -6.57
CA GLN A 25 12.77 -9.38 -5.55
C GLN A 25 14.11 -8.75 -5.90
N LYS A 26 14.73 -8.13 -4.89
CA LYS A 26 16.08 -7.57 -4.98
C LYS A 26 16.81 -7.87 -3.68
N ASP A 27 18.03 -8.40 -3.78
CA ASP A 27 18.90 -8.73 -2.64
C ASP A 27 18.20 -9.59 -1.56
N GLY A 28 17.32 -10.52 -1.98
CA GLY A 28 16.55 -11.40 -1.11
C GLY A 28 15.29 -10.75 -0.50
N ILE A 29 15.07 -9.46 -0.73
CA ILE A 29 13.90 -8.72 -0.22
C ILE A 29 12.83 -8.63 -1.30
N VAL A 30 11.58 -8.93 -0.94
CA VAL A 30 10.41 -8.71 -1.79
C VAL A 30 9.97 -7.26 -1.67
N TYR A 31 9.67 -6.64 -2.80
CA TYR A 31 9.15 -5.28 -2.87
C TYR A 31 7.79 -5.28 -3.56
N PHE A 32 6.84 -4.60 -2.97
CA PHE A 32 5.54 -4.31 -3.57
C PHE A 32 5.62 -2.99 -4.33
N VAL A 33 5.12 -2.98 -5.56
CA VAL A 33 5.12 -1.81 -6.43
C VAL A 33 3.69 -1.43 -6.79
N LYS A 34 3.38 -0.14 -6.71
CA LYS A 34 2.06 0.41 -7.00
C LYS A 34 2.20 1.65 -7.88
N SER A 35 1.49 1.68 -9.01
CA SER A 35 1.43 2.85 -9.88
C SER A 35 0.35 3.83 -9.43
N GLY A 36 0.35 5.02 -10.01
CA GLY A 36 -0.82 5.89 -9.99
C GLY A 36 -1.97 5.33 -10.83
N ARG A 37 -3.16 5.90 -10.68
CA ARG A 37 -4.32 5.58 -11.49
C ARG A 37 -4.10 6.01 -12.93
N LEU A 38 -4.39 5.14 -13.88
CA LEU A 38 -4.42 5.53 -15.29
C LEU A 38 -5.63 6.44 -15.53
N GLN A 39 -5.37 7.71 -15.82
CA GLN A 39 -6.44 8.71 -15.96
C GLN A 39 -7.21 8.55 -17.26
N VAL A 40 -6.52 8.22 -18.37
CA VAL A 40 -7.14 8.06 -19.68
C VAL A 40 -6.56 6.83 -20.37
N ARG A 41 -7.43 5.88 -20.77
CA ARG A 41 -7.01 4.60 -21.37
C ARG A 41 -6.16 4.77 -22.63
N ASP A 42 -6.52 5.75 -23.49
CA ASP A 42 -5.84 5.98 -24.77
C ASP A 42 -4.57 6.81 -24.64
N PHE A 43 -4.29 7.34 -23.46
CA PHE A 43 -3.11 8.14 -23.13
C PHE A 43 -2.34 7.48 -21.97
N PRO A 44 -1.55 6.43 -22.25
CA PRO A 44 -0.87 5.65 -21.21
C PRO A 44 0.21 6.44 -20.44
N GLU A 45 0.54 7.64 -20.87
CA GLU A 45 1.42 8.60 -20.18
C GLU A 45 0.70 9.42 -19.09
N LYS A 46 -0.65 9.40 -19.07
CA LYS A 46 -1.43 10.18 -18.10
C LYS A 46 -1.77 9.33 -16.87
N TRP A 47 -0.83 9.26 -15.98
CA TRP A 47 -0.96 8.57 -14.70
C TRP A 47 -1.27 9.56 -13.56
N GLY A 48 -1.93 9.06 -12.52
CA GLY A 48 -2.18 9.82 -11.30
C GLY A 48 -0.92 10.02 -10.47
N ILE A 49 -1.01 10.93 -9.52
CA ILE A 49 0.08 11.33 -8.62
C ILE A 49 0.14 10.48 -7.34
N GLU A 50 -0.69 9.45 -7.21
CA GLU A 50 -0.81 8.62 -6.02
C GLU A 50 0.55 8.11 -5.50
N PRO A 51 1.52 7.67 -6.34
CA PRO A 51 2.83 7.25 -5.85
C PRO A 51 3.61 8.36 -5.14
N VAL A 52 3.45 9.61 -5.57
CA VAL A 52 4.07 10.76 -4.92
C VAL A 52 3.41 11.02 -3.57
N ILE A 53 2.07 10.90 -3.51
CA ILE A 53 1.31 11.05 -2.27
C ILE A 53 1.70 9.96 -1.26
N GLU A 54 1.83 8.69 -1.68
CA GLU A 54 2.27 7.60 -0.81
C GLU A 54 3.65 7.90 -0.16
N VAL A 55 4.60 8.42 -0.96
CA VAL A 55 5.94 8.79 -0.44
C VAL A 55 5.85 9.99 0.50
N LEU A 56 5.04 11.00 0.19
CA LEU A 56 4.83 12.14 1.09
C LEU A 56 4.20 11.70 2.42
N CYS A 57 3.20 10.84 2.38
CA CYS A 57 2.60 10.28 3.60
C CYS A 57 3.62 9.51 4.43
N TYR A 58 4.48 8.71 3.79
CA TYR A 58 5.58 8.03 4.47
C TYR A 58 6.51 9.02 5.18
N GLU A 59 6.96 10.08 4.50
CA GLU A 59 7.86 11.07 5.09
C GLU A 59 7.20 11.85 6.24
N ILE A 60 5.91 12.19 6.12
CA ILE A 60 5.14 12.82 7.21
C ILE A 60 5.07 11.87 8.41
N GLY A 61 4.72 10.60 8.19
CA GLY A 61 4.65 9.59 9.25
C GLY A 61 5.98 9.43 10.00
N LYS A 62 7.10 9.42 9.26
CA LYS A 62 8.45 9.40 9.87
C LYS A 62 8.73 10.61 10.75
N LEU A 63 8.39 11.80 10.26
CA LEU A 63 8.56 13.05 11.03
C LEU A 63 7.73 13.05 12.31
N MET A 64 6.60 12.37 12.31
CA MET A 64 5.75 12.17 13.49
C MET A 64 6.24 11.05 14.42
N GLY A 65 7.31 10.33 14.05
CA GLY A 65 7.82 9.18 14.81
C GLY A 65 6.94 7.93 14.73
N LEU A 66 6.08 7.83 13.70
CA LEU A 66 5.22 6.67 13.50
C LEU A 66 5.98 5.52 12.82
N ASN A 67 5.59 4.29 13.15
CA ASN A 67 6.09 3.10 12.46
C ASN A 67 5.32 2.92 11.14
N VAL A 68 5.80 3.56 10.09
CA VAL A 68 5.19 3.54 8.75
C VAL A 68 6.02 2.69 7.78
N ALA A 69 5.34 1.99 6.87
CA ALA A 69 6.01 1.21 5.84
C ALA A 69 6.79 2.13 4.88
N GLU A 70 8.06 1.80 4.66
CA GLU A 70 8.93 2.56 3.76
C GLU A 70 8.34 2.65 2.36
N GLN A 71 8.38 3.84 1.77
CA GLN A 71 7.95 4.11 0.41
C GLN A 71 9.05 4.79 -0.37
N ILE A 72 9.42 4.24 -1.53
CA ILE A 72 10.46 4.76 -2.41
C ILE A 72 9.83 5.11 -3.75
N LEU A 73 10.08 6.32 -4.24
CA LEU A 73 9.62 6.73 -5.56
C LEU A 73 10.62 6.27 -6.63
N ILE A 74 10.14 5.51 -7.61
CA ILE A 74 10.97 4.99 -8.72
C ILE A 74 10.29 5.22 -10.07
N GLY A 75 11.12 5.34 -11.13
CA GLY A 75 10.64 5.39 -12.50
C GLY A 75 10.35 3.99 -13.03
N MET A 76 9.24 3.82 -13.73
CA MET A 76 8.88 2.59 -14.43
C MET A 76 8.58 2.87 -15.89
N GLU A 77 9.07 2.00 -16.78
CA GLU A 77 8.81 2.05 -18.21
C GLU A 77 8.22 0.71 -18.66
N GLY A 78 7.34 0.73 -19.65
CA GLY A 78 6.73 -0.48 -20.17
C GLY A 78 5.86 -0.25 -21.39
N ILE A 79 5.09 -1.28 -21.76
CA ILE A 79 4.09 -1.21 -22.82
C ILE A 79 2.73 -1.53 -22.23
N ARG A 80 1.75 -0.68 -22.48
CA ARG A 80 0.35 -0.92 -22.13
C ARG A 80 -0.55 -0.53 -23.31
N TYR A 81 -1.50 -1.41 -23.62
CA TYR A 81 -2.37 -1.27 -24.80
C TYR A 81 -1.59 -1.03 -26.11
N GLY A 82 -0.41 -1.67 -26.28
CA GLY A 82 0.44 -1.53 -27.45
C GLY A 82 1.24 -0.20 -27.56
N LYS A 83 1.13 0.67 -26.55
CA LYS A 83 1.87 1.94 -26.48
C LYS A 83 2.92 1.92 -25.39
N ASN A 84 4.08 2.52 -25.65
CA ASN A 84 5.09 2.73 -24.62
C ASN A 84 4.57 3.73 -23.59
N PHE A 85 4.89 3.50 -22.31
CA PHE A 85 4.62 4.44 -21.24
C PHE A 85 5.84 4.60 -20.34
N ARG A 86 5.89 5.73 -19.67
CA ARG A 86 6.83 6.02 -18.59
C ARG A 86 6.05 6.67 -17.46
N THR A 87 6.20 6.18 -16.23
CA THR A 87 5.48 6.71 -15.07
C THR A 87 6.32 6.60 -13.81
N LEU A 88 5.86 7.29 -12.76
CA LEU A 88 6.35 7.09 -11.40
C LEU A 88 5.51 6.01 -10.72
N VAL A 89 6.17 5.22 -9.88
CA VAL A 89 5.54 4.22 -9.02
C VAL A 89 6.15 4.34 -7.63
N CYS A 90 5.40 3.98 -6.59
CA CYS A 90 5.97 3.76 -5.28
C CYS A 90 6.32 2.30 -5.10
N SER A 91 7.41 2.05 -4.40
CA SER A 91 7.93 0.73 -4.05
C SER A 91 8.13 0.65 -2.55
N SER A 92 7.58 -0.39 -1.93
CA SER A 92 7.70 -0.66 -0.51
C SER A 92 8.32 -2.03 -0.28
N PRO A 93 9.35 -2.18 0.56
CA PRO A 93 9.79 -3.50 0.97
C PRO A 93 8.68 -4.22 1.72
N ASP A 94 8.70 -5.55 1.69
CA ASP A 94 7.73 -6.36 2.45
C ASP A 94 7.90 -6.09 3.95
N PHE A 95 6.95 -5.34 4.49
CA PHE A 95 6.93 -4.96 5.91
C PHE A 95 6.43 -6.09 6.83
N ARG A 96 5.93 -7.18 6.29
CA ARG A 96 5.38 -8.30 7.08
C ARG A 96 6.46 -9.01 7.89
N ASN A 97 7.69 -9.02 7.42
CA ASN A 97 8.85 -9.60 8.11
C ASN A 97 8.59 -11.04 8.61
N GLY A 98 8.00 -11.89 7.75
CA GLY A 98 7.64 -13.27 8.07
C GLY A 98 6.34 -13.44 8.85
N LYS A 99 5.65 -12.37 9.20
CA LYS A 99 4.35 -12.42 9.88
C LYS A 99 3.19 -12.53 8.87
N THR A 100 2.08 -13.07 9.32
CA THR A 100 0.85 -13.15 8.53
C THR A 100 0.02 -11.88 8.72
N LEU A 101 -0.37 -11.23 7.60
CA LEU A 101 -1.28 -10.09 7.62
C LEU A 101 -2.73 -10.59 7.59
N ILE A 102 -3.48 -10.29 8.64
CA ILE A 102 -4.91 -10.60 8.75
C ILE A 102 -5.68 -9.29 8.70
N TYR A 103 -6.53 -9.15 7.68
CA TYR A 103 -7.37 -7.96 7.53
C TYR A 103 -8.51 -7.95 8.52
N LEU A 104 -8.88 -6.76 8.99
CA LEU A 104 -9.97 -6.56 9.91
C LEU A 104 -11.30 -7.12 9.38
N ALA A 105 -11.57 -6.93 8.08
CA ALA A 105 -12.73 -7.50 7.40
C ALA A 105 -12.81 -9.04 7.51
N SER A 106 -11.67 -9.72 7.58
CA SER A 106 -11.65 -11.19 7.74
C SER A 106 -12.00 -11.67 9.14
N LEU A 107 -11.85 -10.81 10.15
CA LEU A 107 -12.15 -11.11 11.54
C LEU A 107 -13.64 -10.88 11.89
N TYR A 108 -14.34 -10.07 11.11
CA TYR A 108 -15.72 -9.64 11.32
C TYR A 108 -16.61 -9.93 10.12
N ALA A 109 -16.50 -11.14 9.55
CA ALA A 109 -17.14 -11.54 8.29
C ALA A 109 -18.67 -11.43 8.26
N GLU A 110 -19.35 -11.32 9.40
CA GLU A 110 -20.81 -11.33 9.49
C GLU A 110 -21.45 -9.92 9.62
N ASP A 111 -20.70 -8.89 10.01
CA ASP A 111 -21.25 -7.53 10.16
C ASP A 111 -20.20 -6.45 9.97
N GLU A 112 -19.85 -6.15 8.71
CA GLU A 112 -18.88 -5.11 8.36
C GLU A 112 -19.30 -3.69 8.80
N SER A 113 -20.61 -3.49 9.08
CA SER A 113 -21.18 -2.16 9.34
C SER A 113 -20.96 -1.65 10.77
N ASN A 114 -20.57 -2.51 11.71
CA ASN A 114 -20.58 -2.21 13.14
C ASN A 114 -19.26 -2.51 13.87
N ILE A 115 -18.10 -2.32 13.23
CA ILE A 115 -16.83 -2.44 13.96
C ILE A 115 -16.69 -1.26 14.90
N ASP A 116 -16.79 -1.58 16.19
CA ASP A 116 -16.54 -0.64 17.28
C ASP A 116 -15.02 -0.45 17.44
N PHE A 117 -14.47 0.54 16.74
CA PHE A 117 -13.04 0.88 16.80
C PHE A 117 -12.60 1.27 18.22
N GLU A 118 -13.46 1.89 19.01
CA GLU A 118 -13.15 2.24 20.39
C GLU A 118 -12.93 0.99 21.23
N LYS A 119 -13.83 0.01 21.12
CA LYS A 119 -13.71 -1.28 21.79
C LYS A 119 -12.48 -2.04 21.30
N LEU A 120 -12.18 -1.98 20.01
CA LEU A 120 -11.00 -2.60 19.44
C LEU A 120 -9.71 -1.98 20.00
N CYS A 121 -9.63 -0.65 20.07
CA CYS A 121 -8.48 0.06 20.65
C CYS A 121 -8.28 -0.27 22.14
N ARG A 122 -9.36 -0.48 22.89
CA ARG A 122 -9.27 -0.77 24.34
C ARG A 122 -8.90 -2.22 24.65
N ASN A 123 -9.24 -3.16 23.78
CA ASN A 123 -9.17 -4.60 24.05
C ASN A 123 -8.05 -5.32 23.30
N THR A 124 -7.18 -4.58 22.58
CA THR A 124 -6.05 -5.17 21.86
C THR A 124 -4.73 -4.55 22.31
N ASP A 125 -3.67 -5.34 22.30
CA ASP A 125 -2.30 -4.86 22.62
C ASP A 125 -1.79 -3.83 21.61
N CYS A 126 -2.39 -3.77 20.41
CA CYS A 126 -2.09 -2.80 19.36
C CYS A 126 -3.05 -1.58 19.36
N GLY A 127 -3.78 -1.35 20.45
CA GLY A 127 -4.73 -0.24 20.53
C GLY A 127 -4.10 1.14 20.28
N ASN A 128 -2.89 1.38 20.78
CA ASN A 128 -2.16 2.62 20.53
C ASN A 128 -1.77 2.77 19.07
N ASP A 129 -1.38 1.68 18.39
CA ASP A 129 -1.03 1.72 16.96
C ASP A 129 -2.27 2.03 16.11
N LEU A 130 -3.43 1.49 16.49
CA LEU A 130 -4.68 1.78 15.83
C LEU A 130 -5.11 3.24 16.03
N ILE A 131 -4.97 3.80 17.23
CA ILE A 131 -5.23 5.22 17.51
C ILE A 131 -4.28 6.10 16.67
N ASN A 132 -3.00 5.77 16.63
CA ASN A 132 -2.01 6.48 15.83
C ASN A 132 -2.34 6.43 14.33
N LEU A 133 -2.78 5.27 13.84
CA LEU A 133 -3.22 5.11 12.45
C LEU A 133 -4.41 6.02 12.13
N LEU A 134 -5.44 6.04 12.97
CA LEU A 134 -6.63 6.88 12.77
C LEU A 134 -6.29 8.37 12.87
N ALA A 135 -5.45 8.76 13.83
CA ALA A 135 -4.97 10.14 13.94
C ALA A 135 -4.14 10.56 12.72
N PHE A 136 -3.30 9.67 12.21
CA PHE A 136 -2.54 9.91 10.99
C PHE A 136 -3.45 10.06 9.77
N ASP A 137 -4.47 9.21 9.62
CA ASP A 137 -5.46 9.32 8.55
C ASP A 137 -6.15 10.69 8.54
N LEU A 138 -6.49 11.22 9.72
CA LEU A 138 -7.06 12.57 9.83
C LEU A 138 -6.07 13.66 9.34
N ILE A 139 -4.80 13.53 9.67
CA ILE A 139 -3.76 14.50 9.28
C ILE A 139 -3.54 14.51 7.78
N ILE A 140 -3.47 13.32 7.15
CA ILE A 140 -3.26 13.19 5.72
C ILE A 140 -4.56 13.23 4.90
N MET A 141 -5.70 13.45 5.55
CA MET A 141 -7.03 13.48 4.95
C MET A 141 -7.36 12.18 4.16
N ASN A 142 -7.00 11.03 4.72
CA ASN A 142 -7.28 9.73 4.11
C ASN A 142 -8.75 9.35 4.33
N GLU A 143 -9.56 9.49 3.30
CA GLU A 143 -10.99 9.15 3.31
C GLU A 143 -11.26 7.68 2.95
N ASP A 144 -10.24 6.92 2.54
CA ASP A 144 -10.38 5.53 2.06
C ASP A 144 -10.08 4.49 3.15
N ARG A 145 -10.20 4.85 4.43
CA ARG A 145 -10.00 3.91 5.51
C ARG A 145 -11.25 3.04 5.72
N HIS A 146 -11.13 1.76 5.40
CA HIS A 146 -12.18 0.76 5.58
C HIS A 146 -11.58 -0.56 6.08
N ASN A 147 -12.42 -1.49 6.51
CA ASN A 147 -12.00 -2.73 7.18
C ASN A 147 -11.11 -3.65 6.33
N SER A 148 -11.19 -3.54 5.00
CA SER A 148 -10.35 -4.32 4.08
C SER A 148 -8.98 -3.70 3.83
N ASN A 149 -8.68 -2.50 4.37
CA ASN A 149 -7.35 -1.89 4.30
C ASN A 149 -6.73 -1.60 5.68
N VAL A 150 -7.32 -2.15 6.73
CA VAL A 150 -6.75 -2.26 8.08
C VAL A 150 -6.50 -3.72 8.38
N GLY A 151 -5.37 -4.04 8.97
CA GLY A 151 -5.03 -5.41 9.33
C GLY A 151 -4.01 -5.48 10.47
N PHE A 152 -3.88 -6.67 11.03
CA PHE A 152 -2.94 -6.99 12.09
C PHE A 152 -1.85 -7.91 11.57
N LEU A 153 -0.62 -7.68 11.99
CA LEU A 153 0.50 -8.59 11.75
C LEU A 153 0.57 -9.60 12.90
N MET A 154 0.22 -10.83 12.61
CA MET A 154 0.26 -11.93 13.59
C MET A 154 1.55 -12.73 13.39
N SER A 155 2.25 -13.01 14.50
CA SER A 155 3.37 -13.95 14.52
C SER A 155 2.85 -15.39 14.61
N ASP A 156 3.59 -16.34 14.01
CA ASP A 156 3.21 -17.77 14.01
C ASP A 156 3.16 -18.39 15.42
N ASN A 157 3.63 -17.66 16.42
CA ASN A 157 3.64 -18.13 17.83
C ASN A 157 2.44 -17.62 18.67
N GLY A 158 1.42 -17.07 18.03
CA GLY A 158 0.18 -16.62 18.70
C GLY A 158 0.31 -15.24 19.34
#